data_d21a51e695156ad04fe2bcb19d4fef3e
#
_entry.id   d21a51e695156ad04fe2bcb19d4fef3e
#
_cell.length_a   1.000
_cell.length_b   1.000
_cell.length_c   1.000
_cell.angle_alpha   90.00
_cell.angle_beta   90.00
_cell.angle_gamma   90.00
#
_symmetry.space_group_name_H-M   'P 1'
#
loop_
_entity.id
_entity.type
_entity.pdbx_description
1 polymer ?
#
loop_
_entity_poly.entity_id
_entity_poly.type
_entity_poly.pdbx_seq_one_letter_code
_entity_poly.pdbx_strand_id
1 'polypeptide(L)'
;SSDVCSSDLARSSSIERFSVGIDMGGTFTDAYVTSGTRSAATKVPTIRFDLTRSLVASLRSAADALGMDAGAFMRRVAILKVATTIGTNAVIEGTGTRVGVVVGRGHEGDLYGQDRPEAIFRTFVAPGDVIAIDLAGEGDEILDACRRLVANGVRQVVVALPRSAATHDDEARVRQVIRARYPEHYLRSVPLQLSTDVTASGEDDVRTSTAIVNAYLHRDMAHLLSRAEQELRAIGLEVPVLVVHASSGVARVATSVAVGTYSAGPSAGLSGAEHVAARLGDRLVLTADMGGTTLDVGLVRDGRCEVDVRPSIAGVRVALPMNRTESYGTGGGSLIGVAADGTINVGPGSAGAVPGPAAFGRGGKRATVTDVDVVAGLLADGTVLGGEVTLSGSAAHVAVAEVAALLG
;
A
#
# COMPACT_ATOMS: atom_id res chain seq x y z
N SER A 1 44.92 3.73 52.49
CA SER A 1 43.96 2.69 52.12
C SER A 1 42.83 3.32 51.32
N SER A 2 43.10 3.42 50.11
CA SER A 2 42.26 3.91 49.03
C SER A 2 42.22 2.82 47.96
N ASP A 3 41.24 1.95 47.96
CA ASP A 3 40.95 1.05 46.84
C ASP A 3 39.60 0.36 47.03
N VAL A 4 38.54 1.16 47.01
CA VAL A 4 37.18 0.65 46.75
C VAL A 4 36.44 1.80 46.07
N CYS A 5 36.44 1.84 44.78
CA CYS A 5 35.41 2.46 43.93
C CYS A 5 35.88 2.62 42.48
N SER A 6 36.03 1.53 41.73
CA SER A 6 36.23 1.63 40.29
C SER A 6 35.61 0.48 39.48
N SER A 7 34.76 -0.37 40.05
CA SER A 7 34.22 -1.51 39.32
C SER A 7 32.69 -1.49 39.09
N ASP A 8 31.97 -0.50 39.59
CA ASP A 8 30.48 -0.49 39.50
C ASP A 8 29.88 0.52 38.52
N LEU A 9 30.70 1.24 37.74
CA LEU A 9 30.19 2.23 36.76
C LEU A 9 30.19 1.73 35.30
N ALA A 10 30.39 0.46 35.05
CA ALA A 10 30.49 -0.10 33.70
C ALA A 10 29.48 -1.22 33.37
N ARG A 11 28.26 -1.13 33.86
CA ARG A 11 27.13 -1.92 33.32
C ARG A 11 25.82 -1.15 33.44
N SER A 12 25.72 -0.03 32.82
CA SER A 12 24.43 0.41 32.30
C SER A 12 24.13 -0.51 31.12
N SER A 13 23.48 -1.64 31.37
CA SER A 13 22.95 -2.49 30.32
C SER A 13 21.97 -1.64 29.55
N SER A 14 22.42 -1.09 28.42
CA SER A 14 21.53 -0.41 27.49
C SER A 14 20.43 -1.41 27.14
N ILE A 15 19.20 -1.11 27.53
CA ILE A 15 18.05 -1.95 27.22
C ILE A 15 18.07 -2.19 25.71
N GLU A 16 18.15 -3.48 25.32
CA GLU A 16 18.10 -3.89 23.92
C GLU A 16 16.85 -3.34 23.28
N ARG A 17 16.98 -2.62 22.17
CA ARG A 17 15.87 -2.03 21.41
C ARG A 17 15.80 -2.63 20.03
N PHE A 18 14.58 -2.74 19.49
CA PHE A 18 14.31 -3.36 18.21
C PHE A 18 13.87 -2.37 17.16
N SER A 19 14.41 -2.54 15.95
CA SER A 19 13.87 -1.97 14.72
C SER A 19 12.97 -3.02 14.06
N VAL A 20 11.78 -2.61 13.65
CA VAL A 20 10.77 -3.49 13.06
C VAL A 20 10.36 -2.94 11.70
N GLY A 21 10.40 -3.79 10.68
CA GLY A 21 9.82 -3.57 9.36
C GLY A 21 8.71 -4.57 9.11
N ILE A 22 7.57 -4.09 8.64
CA ILE A 22 6.42 -4.93 8.29
C ILE A 22 6.01 -4.62 6.87
N ASP A 23 5.79 -5.68 6.08
CA ASP A 23 5.14 -5.63 4.79
C ASP A 23 3.78 -6.34 4.85
N MET A 24 2.72 -5.59 4.64
CA MET A 24 1.35 -6.10 4.65
C MET A 24 0.90 -6.36 3.22
N GLY A 25 1.24 -7.53 2.69
CA GLY A 25 0.81 -7.99 1.37
C GLY A 25 -0.63 -8.53 1.35
N GLY A 26 -1.14 -8.79 0.15
CA GLY A 26 -2.51 -9.31 -0.03
C GLY A 26 -2.70 -10.78 0.39
N THR A 27 -1.62 -11.56 0.50
CA THR A 27 -1.64 -12.99 0.84
C THR A 27 -0.98 -13.26 2.19
N PHE A 28 0.16 -12.67 2.44
CA PHE A 28 0.92 -12.77 3.68
C PHE A 28 1.29 -11.39 4.21
N THR A 29 1.46 -11.33 5.52
CA THR A 29 2.06 -10.21 6.24
C THR A 29 3.38 -10.67 6.80
N ASP A 30 4.45 -10.02 6.37
CA ASP A 30 5.82 -10.31 6.73
C ASP A 30 6.32 -9.32 7.77
N ALA A 31 7.05 -9.79 8.79
CA ALA A 31 7.75 -8.92 9.71
C ALA A 31 9.23 -9.31 9.83
N TYR A 32 10.09 -8.31 9.80
CA TYR A 32 11.50 -8.44 10.11
C TYR A 32 11.86 -7.56 11.31
N VAL A 33 12.45 -8.16 12.29
CA VAL A 33 12.83 -7.52 13.56
C VAL A 33 14.32 -7.69 13.79
N THR A 34 15.00 -6.62 14.20
CA THR A 34 16.41 -6.69 14.54
C THR A 34 16.79 -5.71 15.65
N SER A 35 17.69 -6.14 16.54
CA SER A 35 18.39 -5.26 17.51
C SER A 35 19.86 -5.02 17.14
N GLY A 36 20.29 -5.54 15.99
CA GLY A 36 21.70 -5.59 15.59
C GLY A 36 22.42 -6.86 16.04
N THR A 37 22.05 -7.44 17.18
CA THR A 37 22.63 -8.69 17.71
C THR A 37 21.67 -9.87 17.58
N ARG A 38 20.37 -9.61 17.60
CA ARG A 38 19.30 -10.62 17.45
C ARG A 38 18.40 -10.20 16.31
N SER A 39 17.90 -11.16 15.56
CA SER A 39 16.89 -10.91 14.53
C SER A 39 15.87 -12.04 14.48
N ALA A 40 14.68 -11.69 13.99
CA ALA A 40 13.63 -12.65 13.68
C ALA A 40 12.93 -12.21 12.39
N ALA A 41 12.61 -13.17 11.55
CA ALA A 41 11.74 -12.97 10.38
C ALA A 41 10.51 -13.85 10.55
N THR A 42 9.34 -13.27 10.37
CA THR A 42 8.07 -14.00 10.49
C THR A 42 7.17 -13.71 9.31
N LYS A 43 6.33 -14.66 8.98
CA LYS A 43 5.35 -14.57 7.91
C LYS A 43 4.05 -15.16 8.43
N VAL A 44 2.96 -14.38 8.36
CA VAL A 44 1.62 -14.81 8.77
C VAL A 44 0.63 -14.62 7.61
N PRO A 45 -0.41 -15.45 7.47
CA PRO A 45 -1.44 -15.22 6.47
C PRO A 45 -2.15 -13.89 6.69
N THR A 46 -2.39 -13.16 5.60
CA THR A 46 -3.12 -11.90 5.65
C THR A 46 -4.62 -12.14 5.75
N ILE A 47 -5.24 -11.59 6.79
CA ILE A 47 -6.69 -11.57 6.98
C ILE A 47 -7.25 -10.35 6.25
N ARG A 48 -7.70 -10.52 5.01
CA ARG A 48 -8.10 -9.40 4.11
C ARG A 48 -9.20 -8.51 4.68
N PHE A 49 -10.14 -9.05 5.45
CA PHE A 49 -11.22 -8.28 6.08
C PHE A 49 -10.80 -7.59 7.39
N ASP A 50 -9.64 -7.92 7.94
CA ASP A 50 -9.09 -7.30 9.15
C ASP A 50 -7.55 -7.33 9.15
N LEU A 51 -6.97 -6.42 8.39
CA LEU A 51 -5.51 -6.30 8.24
C LEU A 51 -4.80 -5.97 9.56
N THR A 52 -5.49 -5.30 10.50
CA THR A 52 -4.93 -4.99 11.81
C THR A 52 -4.61 -6.25 12.60
N ARG A 53 -5.45 -7.28 12.48
CA ARG A 53 -5.17 -8.58 13.12
C ARG A 53 -3.91 -9.23 12.55
N SER A 54 -3.71 -9.17 11.24
CA SER A 54 -2.49 -9.71 10.61
C SER A 54 -1.24 -8.97 11.09
N LEU A 55 -1.32 -7.65 11.22
CA LEU A 55 -0.25 -6.82 11.76
C LEU A 55 0.10 -7.22 13.20
N VAL A 56 -0.90 -7.34 14.08
CA VAL A 56 -0.70 -7.73 15.47
C VAL A 56 -0.17 -9.17 15.56
N ALA A 57 -0.70 -10.07 14.74
CA ALA A 57 -0.25 -11.47 14.69
C ALA A 57 1.21 -11.61 14.28
N SER A 58 1.65 -10.86 13.26
CA SER A 58 3.05 -10.86 12.81
C SER A 58 4.02 -10.39 13.89
N LEU A 59 3.63 -9.36 14.65
CA LEU A 59 4.44 -8.85 15.77
C LEU A 59 4.48 -9.80 16.98
N ARG A 60 3.36 -10.48 17.28
CA ARG A 60 3.35 -11.52 18.30
C ARG A 60 4.23 -12.71 17.91
N SER A 61 4.11 -13.16 16.67
CA SER A 61 4.97 -14.22 16.13
C SER A 61 6.45 -13.83 16.20
N ALA A 62 6.79 -12.57 15.95
CA ALA A 62 8.15 -12.08 16.09
C ALA A 62 8.63 -12.05 17.55
N ALA A 63 7.78 -11.66 18.49
CA ALA A 63 8.09 -11.72 19.92
C ALA A 63 8.34 -13.16 20.37
N ASP A 64 7.48 -14.11 19.96
CA ASP A 64 7.64 -15.54 20.24
C ASP A 64 8.94 -16.10 19.67
N ALA A 65 9.28 -15.77 18.43
CA ALA A 65 10.55 -16.16 17.79
C ALA A 65 11.79 -15.61 18.51
N LEU A 66 11.64 -14.47 19.20
CA LEU A 66 12.67 -13.89 20.05
C LEU A 66 12.63 -14.43 21.49
N GLY A 67 11.69 -15.30 21.84
CA GLY A 67 11.50 -15.81 23.20
C GLY A 67 11.06 -14.72 24.19
N MET A 68 10.26 -13.76 23.73
CA MET A 68 9.82 -12.60 24.53
C MET A 68 8.31 -12.56 24.69
N ASP A 69 7.84 -12.06 25.85
CA ASP A 69 6.46 -11.64 26.00
C ASP A 69 6.14 -10.49 25.04
N ALA A 70 4.96 -10.53 24.41
CA ALA A 70 4.58 -9.54 23.39
C ALA A 70 4.58 -8.10 23.90
N GLY A 71 4.10 -7.85 25.13
CA GLY A 71 4.11 -6.52 25.73
C GLY A 71 5.52 -6.06 26.09
N ALA A 72 6.38 -6.97 26.59
CA ALA A 72 7.77 -6.66 26.83
C ALA A 72 8.55 -6.36 25.54
N PHE A 73 8.26 -7.08 24.46
CA PHE A 73 8.81 -6.81 23.14
C PHE A 73 8.37 -5.43 22.65
N MET A 74 7.05 -5.13 22.68
CA MET A 74 6.49 -3.87 22.17
C MET A 74 7.11 -2.64 22.85
N ARG A 75 7.32 -2.66 24.15
CA ARG A 75 7.99 -1.57 24.89
C ARG A 75 9.46 -1.38 24.50
N ARG A 76 10.07 -2.38 23.88
CA ARG A 76 11.46 -2.31 23.39
C ARG A 76 11.57 -1.95 21.91
N VAL A 77 10.46 -1.80 21.21
CA VAL A 77 10.46 -1.30 19.82
C VAL A 77 10.90 0.16 19.81
N ALA A 78 11.96 0.46 19.08
CA ALA A 78 12.47 1.82 18.89
C ALA A 78 11.93 2.45 17.59
N ILE A 79 11.73 1.62 16.57
CA ILE A 79 11.24 2.04 15.25
C ILE A 79 10.32 0.95 14.73
N LEU A 80 9.12 1.34 14.31
CA LEU A 80 8.18 0.47 13.60
C LEU A 80 7.80 1.10 12.26
N LYS A 81 8.17 0.42 11.17
CA LYS A 81 7.86 0.81 9.80
C LYS A 81 6.86 -0.18 9.20
N VAL A 82 5.84 0.34 8.54
CA VAL A 82 4.79 -0.47 7.90
C VAL A 82 4.66 -0.05 6.44
N ALA A 83 4.90 -1.00 5.54
CA ALA A 83 4.49 -0.94 4.15
C ALA A 83 3.17 -1.71 3.98
N THR A 84 2.34 -1.32 3.02
CA THR A 84 1.07 -2.00 2.76
C THR A 84 0.68 -1.90 1.30
N THR A 85 0.09 -2.97 0.77
CA THR A 85 -0.44 -3.03 -0.60
C THR A 85 -1.93 -2.66 -0.68
N ILE A 86 -2.55 -2.19 0.42
CA ILE A 86 -3.99 -1.89 0.43
C ILE A 86 -4.38 -0.85 -0.63
N GLY A 87 -3.58 0.21 -0.78
CA GLY A 87 -3.82 1.24 -1.78
C GLY A 87 -3.70 0.70 -3.21
N THR A 88 -2.69 -0.10 -3.47
CA THR A 88 -2.48 -0.75 -4.78
C THR A 88 -3.64 -1.68 -5.11
N ASN A 89 -4.05 -2.52 -4.15
CA ASN A 89 -5.16 -3.44 -4.32
C ASN A 89 -6.49 -2.69 -4.54
N ALA A 90 -6.75 -1.61 -3.80
CA ALA A 90 -7.96 -0.81 -3.97
C ALA A 90 -8.08 -0.22 -5.39
N VAL A 91 -6.97 0.18 -5.99
CA VAL A 91 -6.95 0.66 -7.40
C VAL A 91 -7.19 -0.49 -8.38
N ILE A 92 -6.53 -1.62 -8.20
CA ILE A 92 -6.63 -2.79 -9.09
C ILE A 92 -8.04 -3.40 -9.03
N GLU A 93 -8.62 -3.52 -7.84
CA GLU A 93 -9.92 -4.15 -7.59
C GLU A 93 -11.10 -3.17 -7.77
N GLY A 94 -10.83 -1.86 -7.92
CA GLY A 94 -11.88 -0.84 -8.04
C GLY A 94 -12.70 -0.64 -6.76
N THR A 95 -12.12 -0.86 -5.59
CA THR A 95 -12.81 -0.90 -4.29
C THR A 95 -12.65 0.37 -3.45
N GLY A 96 -12.02 1.41 -3.99
CA GLY A 96 -11.79 2.65 -3.26
C GLY A 96 -13.06 3.45 -2.94
N THR A 97 -12.87 4.49 -2.17
CA THR A 97 -13.97 5.37 -1.72
C THR A 97 -14.61 6.11 -2.90
N ARG A 98 -15.94 6.20 -2.92
CA ARG A 98 -16.64 7.03 -3.92
C ARG A 98 -16.32 8.50 -3.71
N VAL A 99 -15.64 9.09 -4.67
CA VAL A 99 -15.15 10.47 -4.66
C VAL A 99 -16.06 11.37 -5.48
N GLY A 100 -16.35 12.56 -4.95
CA GLY A 100 -16.93 13.65 -5.70
C GLY A 100 -15.94 14.80 -5.84
N VAL A 101 -16.02 15.52 -6.93
CA VAL A 101 -15.07 16.61 -7.22
C VAL A 101 -15.82 17.90 -7.50
N VAL A 102 -15.37 18.99 -6.85
CA VAL A 102 -15.80 20.33 -7.15
C VAL A 102 -14.70 21.02 -7.94
N VAL A 103 -15.02 21.48 -9.14
CA VAL A 103 -14.08 22.13 -10.07
C VAL A 103 -14.56 23.52 -10.45
N GLY A 104 -13.70 24.31 -11.10
CA GLY A 104 -14.10 25.56 -11.75
C GLY A 104 -14.97 25.28 -12.99
N ARG A 105 -15.88 26.19 -13.30
CA ARG A 105 -16.81 26.07 -14.43
C ARG A 105 -16.09 25.85 -15.76
N GLY A 106 -16.58 24.88 -16.55
CA GLY A 106 -16.02 24.49 -17.85
C GLY A 106 -14.94 23.39 -17.79
N HIS A 107 -14.62 22.88 -16.58
CA HIS A 107 -13.61 21.83 -16.39
C HIS A 107 -14.18 20.49 -15.91
N GLU A 108 -15.49 20.31 -16.01
CA GLU A 108 -16.19 19.10 -15.55
C GLU A 108 -15.80 17.85 -16.34
N GLY A 109 -15.48 18.03 -17.63
CA GLY A 109 -15.18 16.92 -18.54
C GLY A 109 -13.69 16.70 -18.78
N ASP A 110 -12.87 17.74 -18.61
CA ASP A 110 -11.44 17.71 -18.92
C ASP A 110 -10.51 17.77 -17.70
N LEU A 111 -11.06 18.14 -16.53
CA LEU A 111 -10.32 18.27 -15.27
C LEU A 111 -9.01 19.06 -15.44
N TYR A 112 -9.11 20.24 -16.08
CA TYR A 112 -8.00 21.15 -16.40
C TYR A 112 -7.05 20.67 -17.49
N GLY A 113 -7.59 20.00 -18.54
CA GLY A 113 -6.80 19.58 -19.69
C GLY A 113 -5.97 18.31 -19.43
N GLN A 114 -6.53 17.38 -18.70
CA GLN A 114 -5.93 16.05 -18.52
C GLN A 114 -5.66 15.38 -19.88
N ASP A 115 -4.49 14.78 -20.04
CA ASP A 115 -4.15 14.01 -21.25
C ASP A 115 -5.09 12.81 -21.47
N ARG A 116 -5.58 12.23 -20.37
CA ARG A 116 -6.44 11.04 -20.35
C ARG A 116 -7.54 11.16 -19.30
N PRO A 117 -8.47 12.11 -19.42
CA PRO A 117 -9.55 12.26 -18.44
C PRO A 117 -10.40 10.99 -18.31
N GLU A 118 -10.53 10.19 -19.38
CA GLU A 118 -11.25 8.93 -19.37
C GLU A 118 -10.65 7.90 -18.40
N ALA A 119 -9.36 7.94 -18.13
CA ALA A 119 -8.73 7.07 -17.14
C ALA A 119 -9.19 7.41 -15.71
N ILE A 120 -9.32 8.70 -15.41
CA ILE A 120 -9.83 9.18 -14.11
C ILE A 120 -11.30 8.77 -13.96
N PHE A 121 -12.12 9.02 -14.96
CA PHE A 121 -13.56 8.72 -14.93
C PHE A 121 -13.87 7.22 -14.89
N ARG A 122 -13.00 6.41 -15.48
CA ARG A 122 -13.15 4.95 -15.43
C ARG A 122 -12.82 4.35 -14.09
N THR A 123 -11.82 4.92 -13.38
CA THR A 123 -11.22 4.26 -12.20
C THR A 123 -11.59 4.95 -10.90
N PHE A 124 -11.56 6.28 -10.84
CA PHE A 124 -11.53 7.01 -9.57
C PHE A 124 -12.78 7.82 -9.28
N VAL A 125 -13.45 8.36 -10.29
CA VAL A 125 -14.58 9.28 -10.12
C VAL A 125 -15.63 9.06 -11.22
N ALA A 126 -16.90 8.96 -10.84
CA ALA A 126 -17.97 8.90 -11.83
C ALA A 126 -18.18 10.29 -12.49
N PRO A 127 -18.42 10.38 -13.81
CA PRO A 127 -18.62 11.67 -14.47
C PRO A 127 -19.72 12.53 -13.83
N GLY A 128 -20.79 11.91 -13.33
CA GLY A 128 -21.90 12.60 -12.63
C GLY A 128 -21.55 13.09 -11.22
N ASP A 129 -20.36 12.75 -10.71
CA ASP A 129 -19.86 13.17 -9.40
C ASP A 129 -18.79 14.30 -9.54
N VAL A 130 -18.66 14.89 -10.72
CA VAL A 130 -17.88 16.12 -10.93
C VAL A 130 -18.84 17.28 -11.13
N ILE A 131 -18.75 18.30 -10.27
CA ILE A 131 -19.66 19.44 -10.29
C ILE A 131 -18.84 20.73 -10.36
N ALA A 132 -19.17 21.59 -11.31
CA ALA A 132 -18.54 22.89 -11.42
C ALA A 132 -19.24 23.94 -10.57
N ILE A 133 -18.44 24.87 -10.08
CA ILE A 133 -18.90 26.09 -9.42
C ILE A 133 -18.31 27.33 -10.10
N ASP A 134 -19.02 28.44 -10.01
CA ASP A 134 -18.49 29.74 -10.36
C ASP A 134 -17.66 30.30 -9.21
N LEU A 135 -16.41 30.67 -9.47
CA LEU A 135 -15.53 31.23 -8.43
C LEU A 135 -16.02 32.57 -7.91
N ALA A 136 -16.73 33.34 -8.74
CA ALA A 136 -17.39 34.56 -8.34
C ALA A 136 -18.77 34.35 -7.72
N GLY A 137 -19.26 33.10 -7.70
CA GLY A 137 -20.60 32.73 -7.24
C GLY A 137 -20.80 32.89 -5.73
N GLU A 138 -22.09 32.90 -5.36
CA GLU A 138 -22.50 32.97 -3.97
C GLU A 138 -22.31 31.62 -3.25
N GLY A 139 -22.28 31.65 -1.92
CA GLY A 139 -22.10 30.46 -1.09
C GLY A 139 -23.15 29.36 -1.31
N ASP A 140 -24.35 29.71 -1.79
CA ASP A 140 -25.44 28.76 -2.06
C ASP A 140 -25.11 27.78 -3.20
N GLU A 141 -24.39 28.21 -4.24
CA GLU A 141 -23.94 27.31 -5.32
C GLU A 141 -22.97 26.25 -4.79
N ILE A 142 -22.04 26.64 -3.92
CA ILE A 142 -21.10 25.74 -3.26
C ILE A 142 -21.84 24.71 -2.41
N LEU A 143 -22.82 25.15 -1.64
CA LEU A 143 -23.62 24.26 -0.78
C LEU A 143 -24.51 23.33 -1.59
N ASP A 144 -25.04 23.79 -2.73
CA ASP A 144 -25.83 22.97 -3.63
C ASP A 144 -24.99 21.88 -4.31
N ALA A 145 -23.80 22.24 -4.79
CA ALA A 145 -22.83 21.26 -5.30
C ALA A 145 -22.53 20.18 -4.28
N CYS A 146 -22.26 20.56 -3.03
CA CYS A 146 -22.02 19.61 -1.96
C CYS A 146 -23.23 18.70 -1.68
N ARG A 147 -24.45 19.27 -1.64
CA ARG A 147 -25.70 18.49 -1.43
C ARG A 147 -25.92 17.47 -2.55
N ARG A 148 -25.70 17.85 -3.80
CA ARG A 148 -25.83 16.95 -4.95
C ARG A 148 -24.85 15.79 -4.89
N LEU A 149 -23.56 16.05 -4.58
CA LEU A 149 -22.55 15.02 -4.40
C LEU A 149 -22.94 14.03 -3.30
N VAL A 150 -23.39 14.53 -2.15
CA VAL A 150 -23.84 13.69 -1.04
C VAL A 150 -25.07 12.87 -1.40
N ALA A 151 -26.03 13.46 -2.12
CA ALA A 151 -27.23 12.75 -2.62
C ALA A 151 -26.88 11.63 -3.60
N ASN A 152 -25.81 11.81 -4.40
CA ASN A 152 -25.25 10.76 -5.28
C ASN A 152 -24.53 9.64 -4.51
N GLY A 153 -24.36 9.76 -3.19
CA GLY A 153 -23.68 8.76 -2.37
C GLY A 153 -22.16 8.94 -2.27
N VAL A 154 -21.65 10.11 -2.65
CA VAL A 154 -20.23 10.47 -2.45
C VAL A 154 -19.88 10.40 -0.96
N ARG A 155 -18.69 9.89 -0.67
CA ARG A 155 -18.18 9.72 0.70
C ARG A 155 -16.96 10.59 1.01
N GLN A 156 -16.33 11.14 -0.02
CA GLN A 156 -15.19 12.06 0.07
C GLN A 156 -15.34 13.12 -1.00
N VAL A 157 -15.28 14.39 -0.63
CA VAL A 157 -15.34 15.51 -1.56
C VAL A 157 -13.96 16.11 -1.73
N VAL A 158 -13.53 16.24 -2.97
CA VAL A 158 -12.31 16.95 -3.37
C VAL A 158 -12.73 18.32 -3.91
N VAL A 159 -12.09 19.36 -3.43
CA VAL A 159 -12.17 20.70 -4.04
C VAL A 159 -10.85 20.93 -4.78
N ALA A 160 -10.94 21.11 -6.10
CA ALA A 160 -9.81 21.36 -6.95
C ALA A 160 -10.15 22.53 -7.87
N LEU A 161 -9.60 23.70 -7.58
CA LEU A 161 -9.88 24.92 -8.31
C LEU A 161 -8.65 25.39 -9.10
N PRO A 162 -8.84 26.14 -10.19
CA PRO A 162 -7.73 26.57 -11.04
C PRO A 162 -6.80 27.52 -10.28
N ARG A 163 -5.50 27.43 -10.55
CA ARG A 163 -4.44 28.29 -9.97
C ARG A 163 -4.35 28.29 -8.44
N SER A 164 -5.00 27.36 -7.76
CA SER A 164 -5.03 27.30 -6.28
C SER A 164 -3.65 27.07 -5.66
N ALA A 165 -2.69 26.51 -6.38
CA ALA A 165 -1.31 26.41 -5.91
C ALA A 165 -0.63 27.78 -5.70
N ALA A 166 -1.09 28.81 -6.39
CA ALA A 166 -0.54 30.17 -6.28
C ALA A 166 -1.21 31.02 -5.19
N THR A 167 -2.53 30.87 -5.02
CA THR A 167 -3.31 31.76 -4.14
C THR A 167 -3.90 31.06 -2.91
N HIS A 168 -4.22 29.78 -2.99
CA HIS A 168 -4.90 28.98 -1.96
C HIS A 168 -6.29 29.51 -1.51
N ASP A 169 -6.64 30.74 -1.87
CA ASP A 169 -7.79 31.48 -1.29
C ASP A 169 -9.13 30.90 -1.74
N ASP A 170 -9.25 30.52 -3.02
CA ASP A 170 -10.52 30.04 -3.57
C ASP A 170 -10.92 28.69 -2.96
N GLU A 171 -9.99 27.73 -2.87
CA GLU A 171 -10.27 26.45 -2.22
C GLU A 171 -10.55 26.63 -0.71
N ALA A 172 -9.79 27.51 -0.05
CA ALA A 172 -10.01 27.82 1.36
C ALA A 172 -11.40 28.43 1.61
N ARG A 173 -11.85 29.35 0.73
CA ARG A 173 -13.19 29.92 0.76
C ARG A 173 -14.27 28.84 0.61
N VAL A 174 -14.12 27.93 -0.35
CA VAL A 174 -15.08 26.81 -0.50
C VAL A 174 -15.15 25.97 0.75
N ARG A 175 -14.00 25.62 1.35
CA ARG A 175 -13.94 24.90 2.63
C ARG A 175 -14.66 25.67 3.73
N GLN A 176 -14.43 26.96 3.86
CA GLN A 176 -15.06 27.81 4.87
C GLN A 176 -16.59 27.82 4.73
N VAL A 177 -17.12 28.00 3.51
CA VAL A 177 -18.57 27.99 3.25
C VAL A 177 -19.19 26.65 3.64
N ILE A 178 -18.56 25.52 3.21
CA ILE A 178 -19.06 24.19 3.53
C ILE A 178 -19.02 23.94 5.05
N ARG A 179 -17.92 24.29 5.73
CA ARG A 179 -17.74 24.09 7.17
C ARG A 179 -18.66 24.96 8.03
N ALA A 180 -18.99 26.17 7.58
CA ALA A 180 -19.96 27.02 8.26
C ALA A 180 -21.36 26.38 8.29
N ARG A 181 -21.74 25.66 7.26
CA ARG A 181 -23.06 24.98 7.15
C ARG A 181 -23.06 23.56 7.68
N TYR A 182 -21.96 22.84 7.50
CA TYR A 182 -21.75 21.44 7.89
C TYR A 182 -20.45 21.30 8.70
N PRO A 183 -20.45 21.73 9.97
CA PRO A 183 -19.31 21.61 10.87
C PRO A 183 -18.89 20.14 11.03
N GLU A 184 -17.59 19.90 11.24
CA GLU A 184 -17.02 18.55 11.31
C GLU A 184 -17.62 17.66 12.40
N HIS A 185 -18.07 18.27 13.50
CA HIS A 185 -18.69 17.55 14.60
C HIS A 185 -20.13 17.07 14.32
N TYR A 186 -20.73 17.45 13.19
CA TYR A 186 -22.04 16.93 12.81
C TYR A 186 -21.91 15.55 12.19
N LEU A 187 -22.79 14.62 12.59
CA LEU A 187 -22.80 13.22 12.10
C LEU A 187 -22.95 13.09 10.58
N ARG A 188 -23.44 14.12 9.91
CA ARG A 188 -23.58 14.19 8.45
C ARG A 188 -22.55 15.08 7.77
N SER A 189 -21.48 15.46 8.48
CA SER A 189 -20.38 16.17 7.82
C SER A 189 -19.73 15.26 6.80
N VAL A 190 -19.51 15.77 5.58
CA VAL A 190 -18.79 15.04 4.54
C VAL A 190 -17.31 15.36 4.65
N PRO A 191 -16.42 14.37 4.66
CA PRO A 191 -15.00 14.62 4.60
C PRO A 191 -14.63 15.43 3.36
N LEU A 192 -13.95 16.55 3.59
CA LEU A 192 -13.56 17.51 2.57
C LEU A 192 -12.05 17.60 2.50
N GLN A 193 -11.52 17.53 1.28
CA GLN A 193 -10.11 17.65 0.99
C GLN A 193 -9.91 18.72 -0.08
N LEU A 194 -9.01 19.66 0.14
CA LEU A 194 -8.55 20.57 -0.90
C LEU A 194 -7.44 19.92 -1.72
N SER A 195 -7.33 20.27 -2.99
CA SER A 195 -6.24 19.76 -3.83
C SER A 195 -4.87 20.23 -3.30
N THR A 196 -4.83 21.42 -2.77
CA THR A 196 -3.66 22.04 -2.14
C THR A 196 -3.24 21.44 -0.80
N ASP A 197 -4.13 20.71 -0.11
CA ASP A 197 -3.77 19.95 1.10
C ASP A 197 -2.89 18.72 0.76
N VAL A 198 -2.94 18.22 -0.46
CA VAL A 198 -2.27 16.97 -0.87
C VAL A 198 -0.95 17.23 -1.56
N THR A 199 -0.91 18.22 -2.44
CA THR A 199 0.30 18.57 -3.19
C THR A 199 0.35 20.04 -3.55
N ALA A 200 1.55 20.60 -3.57
CA ALA A 200 1.82 21.97 -3.98
C ALA A 200 2.09 22.12 -5.50
N SER A 201 1.72 21.10 -6.31
CA SER A 201 1.92 21.18 -7.77
C SER A 201 1.24 22.39 -8.37
N GLY A 202 1.98 23.17 -9.17
CA GLY A 202 1.45 24.29 -9.93
C GLY A 202 0.63 23.88 -11.16
N GLU A 203 0.72 22.62 -11.60
CA GLU A 203 -0.04 22.05 -12.71
C GLU A 203 -1.43 21.68 -12.21
N ASP A 204 -2.47 22.41 -12.61
CA ASP A 204 -3.84 22.23 -12.10
C ASP A 204 -4.40 20.83 -12.38
N ASP A 205 -4.11 20.27 -13.56
CA ASP A 205 -4.50 18.92 -13.96
C ASP A 205 -3.86 17.87 -13.05
N VAL A 206 -2.53 17.90 -12.85
CA VAL A 206 -1.80 16.94 -12.04
C VAL A 206 -2.14 17.11 -10.54
N ARG A 207 -2.35 18.34 -10.07
CA ARG A 207 -2.81 18.58 -8.69
C ARG A 207 -4.19 17.98 -8.47
N THR A 208 -5.11 18.19 -9.39
CA THR A 208 -6.48 17.66 -9.34
C THR A 208 -6.48 16.13 -9.33
N SER A 209 -5.78 15.49 -10.24
CA SER A 209 -5.68 14.04 -10.30
C SER A 209 -5.03 13.44 -9.05
N THR A 210 -3.98 14.07 -8.53
CA THR A 210 -3.33 13.64 -7.28
C THR A 210 -4.31 13.69 -6.11
N ALA A 211 -5.09 14.76 -6.00
CA ALA A 211 -6.10 14.91 -4.95
C ALA A 211 -7.23 13.87 -5.08
N ILE A 212 -7.68 13.58 -6.30
CA ILE A 212 -8.69 12.55 -6.58
C ILE A 212 -8.18 11.18 -6.15
N VAL A 213 -6.98 10.79 -6.57
CA VAL A 213 -6.39 9.49 -6.20
C VAL A 213 -6.20 9.41 -4.68
N ASN A 214 -5.72 10.50 -4.06
CA ASN A 214 -5.60 10.53 -2.60
C ASN A 214 -6.95 10.31 -1.90
N ALA A 215 -7.99 11.00 -2.32
CA ALA A 215 -9.33 10.87 -1.74
C ALA A 215 -9.91 9.46 -1.93
N TYR A 216 -9.65 8.84 -3.08
CA TYR A 216 -10.07 7.48 -3.40
C TYR A 216 -9.47 6.45 -2.41
N LEU A 217 -8.22 6.65 -2.01
CA LEU A 217 -7.46 5.76 -1.12
C LEU A 217 -7.60 6.11 0.37
N HIS A 218 -7.96 7.36 0.68
CA HIS A 218 -7.78 7.94 2.01
C HIS A 218 -8.55 7.21 3.11
N ARG A 219 -9.83 6.92 2.90
CA ARG A 219 -10.71 6.41 3.97
C ARG A 219 -10.23 5.08 4.53
N ASP A 220 -9.99 4.12 3.66
CA ASP A 220 -9.62 2.77 4.07
C ASP A 220 -8.22 2.73 4.67
N MET A 221 -7.30 3.53 4.11
CA MET A 221 -5.96 3.70 4.64
C MET A 221 -5.96 4.35 6.02
N ALA A 222 -6.72 5.45 6.19
CA ALA A 222 -6.84 6.15 7.47
C ALA A 222 -7.47 5.24 8.54
N HIS A 223 -8.50 4.47 8.18
CA HIS A 223 -9.15 3.54 9.09
C HIS A 223 -8.18 2.42 9.54
N LEU A 224 -7.50 1.79 8.60
CA LEU A 224 -6.51 0.76 8.88
C LEU A 224 -5.42 1.27 9.82
N LEU A 225 -4.76 2.36 9.43
CA LEU A 225 -3.58 2.86 10.16
C LEU A 225 -3.93 3.39 11.54
N SER A 226 -5.07 4.10 11.68
CA SER A 226 -5.53 4.59 12.99
C SER A 226 -5.87 3.44 13.93
N ARG A 227 -6.58 2.42 13.42
CA ARG A 227 -6.91 1.22 14.21
C ARG A 227 -5.66 0.42 14.57
N ALA A 228 -4.73 0.25 13.63
CA ALA A 228 -3.45 -0.42 13.88
C ALA A 228 -2.67 0.29 15.00
N GLU A 229 -2.56 1.61 14.94
CA GLU A 229 -1.85 2.38 15.96
C GLU A 229 -2.51 2.25 17.34
N GLN A 230 -3.85 2.25 17.42
CA GLN A 230 -4.59 2.05 18.67
C GLN A 230 -4.37 0.66 19.28
N GLU A 231 -4.50 -0.41 18.47
CA GLU A 231 -4.30 -1.77 18.94
C GLU A 231 -2.85 -2.03 19.36
N LEU A 232 -1.87 -1.49 18.61
CA LEU A 232 -0.46 -1.62 18.98
C LEU A 232 -0.10 -0.88 20.27
N ARG A 233 -0.68 0.31 20.49
CA ARG A 233 -0.53 1.02 21.77
C ARG A 233 -1.14 0.24 22.94
N ALA A 234 -2.29 -0.40 22.74
CA ALA A 234 -2.94 -1.21 23.76
C ALA A 234 -2.09 -2.39 24.22
N ILE A 235 -1.21 -2.94 23.37
CA ILE A 235 -0.28 -4.01 23.71
C ILE A 235 1.13 -3.52 24.09
N GLY A 236 1.33 -2.21 24.24
CA GLY A 236 2.53 -1.61 24.81
C GLY A 236 3.48 -0.92 23.84
N LEU A 237 3.09 -0.64 22.60
CA LEU A 237 3.90 0.17 21.67
C LEU A 237 3.94 1.64 22.15
N GLU A 238 5.14 2.17 22.37
CA GLU A 238 5.36 3.55 22.85
C GLU A 238 5.77 4.52 21.74
N VAL A 239 6.25 3.99 20.61
CA VAL A 239 6.69 4.80 19.45
C VAL A 239 5.57 4.93 18.41
N PRO A 240 5.59 5.99 17.58
CA PRO A 240 4.62 6.10 16.49
C PRO A 240 4.83 5.04 15.42
N VAL A 241 3.76 4.63 14.77
CA VAL A 241 3.82 3.85 13.53
C VAL A 241 4.30 4.76 12.40
N LEU A 242 5.35 4.34 11.69
CA LEU A 242 5.85 5.00 10.50
C LEU A 242 5.35 4.27 9.25
N VAL A 243 4.73 5.01 8.37
CA VAL A 243 4.21 4.50 7.10
C VAL A 243 5.28 4.67 6.03
N VAL A 244 5.56 3.61 5.29
CA VAL A 244 6.47 3.65 4.13
C VAL A 244 5.73 4.25 2.95
N HIS A 245 6.39 5.15 2.22
CA HIS A 245 5.87 5.79 1.03
C HIS A 245 6.52 5.24 -0.24
N ALA A 246 5.88 5.46 -1.37
CA ALA A 246 6.34 5.06 -2.70
C ALA A 246 7.71 5.63 -3.11
N SER A 247 8.19 6.67 -2.44
CA SER A 247 9.53 7.25 -2.59
C SER A 247 10.56 6.63 -1.65
N SER A 248 10.24 5.54 -0.96
CA SER A 248 11.02 4.93 0.15
C SER A 248 11.16 5.82 1.39
N GLY A 249 10.59 7.01 1.39
CA GLY A 249 10.48 7.83 2.58
C GLY A 249 9.54 7.19 3.61
N VAL A 250 9.65 7.63 4.85
CA VAL A 250 8.74 7.22 5.93
C VAL A 250 8.19 8.45 6.63
N ALA A 251 6.91 8.40 7.00
CA ALA A 251 6.26 9.45 7.77
C ALA A 251 5.35 8.85 8.84
N ARG A 252 5.00 9.66 9.85
CA ARG A 252 3.98 9.26 10.83
C ARG A 252 2.62 9.17 10.16
N VAL A 253 1.74 8.33 10.68
CA VAL A 253 0.34 8.21 10.18
C VAL A 253 -0.31 9.59 10.03
N ALA A 254 -0.18 10.45 11.03
CA ALA A 254 -0.80 11.79 11.05
C ALA A 254 -0.29 12.76 9.97
N THR A 255 0.84 12.47 9.32
CA THR A 255 1.45 13.33 8.29
C THR A 255 1.59 12.63 6.95
N SER A 256 1.02 11.43 6.80
CA SER A 256 1.04 10.66 5.56
C SER A 256 -0.17 10.98 4.70
N VAL A 257 0.06 11.16 3.39
CA VAL A 257 -1.01 11.22 2.39
C VAL A 257 -1.22 9.83 1.79
N ALA A 258 -2.48 9.44 1.61
CA ALA A 258 -2.82 8.08 1.18
C ALA A 258 -2.22 7.71 -0.17
N VAL A 259 -2.22 8.63 -1.14
CA VAL A 259 -1.60 8.40 -2.46
C VAL A 259 -0.10 8.09 -2.37
N GLY A 260 0.59 8.60 -1.36
CA GLY A 260 2.00 8.29 -1.10
C GLY A 260 2.27 6.85 -0.70
N THR A 261 1.25 6.11 -0.28
CA THR A 261 1.38 4.69 0.11
C THR A 261 1.18 3.72 -1.06
N TYR A 262 0.78 4.22 -2.23
CA TYR A 262 0.67 3.40 -3.43
C TYR A 262 2.04 2.81 -3.79
N SER A 263 2.10 1.51 -4.06
CA SER A 263 3.36 0.80 -4.37
C SER A 263 4.45 0.89 -3.27
N ALA A 264 4.07 1.07 -2.00
CA ALA A 264 5.03 1.20 -0.89
C ALA A 264 5.83 -0.07 -0.62
N GLY A 265 5.25 -1.27 -0.78
CA GLY A 265 5.94 -2.56 -0.64
C GLY A 265 7.09 -2.71 -1.63
N PRO A 266 6.84 -2.66 -2.95
CA PRO A 266 7.89 -2.67 -3.97
C PRO A 266 8.97 -1.61 -3.75
N SER A 267 8.58 -0.38 -3.36
CA SER A 267 9.53 0.69 -3.06
C SER A 267 10.42 0.38 -1.86
N ALA A 268 9.88 -0.24 -0.81
CA ALA A 268 10.65 -0.70 0.34
C ALA A 268 11.66 -1.79 -0.07
N GLY A 269 11.23 -2.74 -0.92
CA GLY A 269 12.10 -3.77 -1.49
C GLY A 269 13.28 -3.18 -2.27
N LEU A 270 13.02 -2.18 -3.11
CA LEU A 270 14.09 -1.46 -3.82
C LEU A 270 15.08 -0.77 -2.89
N SER A 271 14.61 -0.14 -1.81
CA SER A 271 15.52 0.43 -0.79
C SER A 271 16.36 -0.63 -0.09
N GLY A 272 15.80 -1.80 0.14
CA GLY A 272 16.55 -2.95 0.64
C GLY A 272 17.64 -3.39 -0.35
N ALA A 273 17.30 -3.44 -1.64
CA ALA A 273 18.23 -3.79 -2.71
C ALA A 273 19.36 -2.76 -2.86
N GLU A 274 19.08 -1.45 -2.74
CA GLU A 274 20.13 -0.41 -2.68
C GLU A 274 21.15 -0.68 -1.57
N HIS A 275 20.65 -1.01 -0.38
CA HIS A 275 21.50 -1.30 0.75
C HIS A 275 22.38 -2.55 0.51
N VAL A 276 21.81 -3.61 -0.04
CA VAL A 276 22.53 -4.85 -0.36
C VAL A 276 23.55 -4.61 -1.47
N ALA A 277 23.16 -3.95 -2.56
CA ALA A 277 24.05 -3.58 -3.68
C ALA A 277 25.28 -2.78 -3.18
N ALA A 278 25.05 -1.78 -2.34
CA ALA A 278 26.13 -0.98 -1.76
C ALA A 278 27.11 -1.82 -0.92
N ARG A 279 26.63 -2.82 -0.19
CA ARG A 279 27.46 -3.71 0.63
C ARG A 279 28.24 -4.73 -0.21
N LEU A 280 27.68 -5.18 -1.32
CA LEU A 280 28.32 -6.13 -2.26
C LEU A 280 29.23 -5.41 -3.25
N GLY A 281 29.11 -4.10 -3.40
CA GLY A 281 29.86 -3.31 -4.38
C GLY A 281 29.29 -3.44 -5.80
N ASP A 282 28.05 -3.92 -5.94
CA ASP A 282 27.39 -4.09 -7.23
C ASP A 282 26.84 -2.75 -7.73
N ARG A 283 27.20 -2.40 -8.96
CA ARG A 283 26.78 -1.14 -9.58
C ARG A 283 25.45 -1.23 -10.31
N LEU A 284 25.04 -2.43 -10.71
CA LEU A 284 23.81 -2.67 -11.45
C LEU A 284 23.12 -3.91 -10.89
N VAL A 285 21.95 -3.70 -10.28
CA VAL A 285 21.15 -4.76 -9.69
C VAL A 285 19.72 -4.68 -10.24
N LEU A 286 19.25 -5.79 -10.79
CA LEU A 286 17.84 -5.99 -11.14
C LEU A 286 17.16 -6.67 -9.96
N THR A 287 16.08 -6.10 -9.47
CA THR A 287 15.23 -6.73 -8.46
C THR A 287 14.04 -7.40 -9.13
N ALA A 288 13.64 -8.54 -8.60
CA ALA A 288 12.43 -9.24 -9.00
C ALA A 288 11.74 -9.76 -7.74
N ASP A 289 10.65 -9.10 -7.36
CA ASP A 289 9.84 -9.46 -6.19
C ASP A 289 8.56 -10.13 -6.67
N MET A 290 8.49 -11.46 -6.52
CA MET A 290 7.33 -12.23 -6.92
C MET A 290 6.41 -12.46 -5.73
N GLY A 291 5.35 -11.69 -5.67
CA GLY A 291 4.24 -11.90 -4.74
C GLY A 291 3.29 -13.02 -5.17
N GLY A 292 2.13 -13.11 -4.51
CA GLY A 292 1.09 -14.07 -4.89
C GLY A 292 0.35 -13.72 -6.18
N THR A 293 0.30 -12.45 -6.55
CA THR A 293 -0.50 -11.91 -7.67
C THR A 293 0.31 -11.15 -8.70
N THR A 294 1.42 -10.53 -8.28
CA THR A 294 2.26 -9.67 -9.12
C THR A 294 3.73 -10.06 -9.01
N LEU A 295 4.48 -9.73 -10.05
CA LEU A 295 5.93 -9.68 -10.09
C LEU A 295 6.32 -8.20 -10.23
N ASP A 296 7.00 -7.66 -9.24
CA ASP A 296 7.49 -6.29 -9.22
C ASP A 296 8.98 -6.28 -9.57
N VAL A 297 9.32 -5.57 -10.64
CA VAL A 297 10.70 -5.47 -11.14
C VAL A 297 11.20 -4.04 -10.97
N GLY A 298 12.40 -3.89 -10.46
CA GLY A 298 13.03 -2.61 -10.28
C GLY A 298 14.52 -2.64 -10.58
N LEU A 299 15.11 -1.46 -10.77
CA LEU A 299 16.51 -1.31 -11.13
C LEU A 299 17.24 -0.41 -10.12
N VAL A 300 18.32 -0.93 -9.57
CA VAL A 300 19.30 -0.16 -8.80
C VAL A 300 20.54 0.05 -9.65
N ARG A 301 20.90 1.31 -9.88
CA ARG A 301 22.08 1.70 -10.66
C ARG A 301 22.98 2.59 -9.83
N ASP A 302 24.26 2.25 -9.74
CA ASP A 302 25.25 2.97 -8.96
C ASP A 302 24.78 3.25 -7.51
N GLY A 303 24.15 2.25 -6.88
CA GLY A 303 23.66 2.30 -5.50
C GLY A 303 22.39 3.13 -5.28
N ARG A 304 21.65 3.46 -6.35
CA ARG A 304 20.38 4.21 -6.28
C ARG A 304 19.32 3.62 -7.17
N CYS A 305 18.06 3.58 -6.70
CA CYS A 305 16.93 3.29 -7.54
C CYS A 305 16.54 4.51 -8.37
N GLU A 306 15.95 4.25 -9.54
CA GLU A 306 15.40 5.30 -10.37
C GLU A 306 14.11 5.85 -9.72
N VAL A 307 13.97 7.18 -9.70
CA VAL A 307 12.77 7.86 -9.20
C VAL A 307 12.03 8.47 -10.38
N ASP A 308 10.78 8.09 -10.54
CA ASP A 308 9.87 8.77 -11.43
C ASP A 308 9.27 9.99 -10.69
N VAL A 309 9.55 11.18 -11.19
CA VAL A 309 9.04 12.44 -10.62
C VAL A 309 7.65 12.81 -11.15
N ARG A 310 7.17 12.09 -12.16
CA ARG A 310 5.84 12.25 -12.78
C ARG A 310 5.17 10.89 -13.01
N PRO A 311 5.03 10.08 -11.95
CA PRO A 311 4.48 8.73 -12.09
C PRO A 311 3.00 8.77 -12.47
N SER A 312 2.53 7.63 -12.95
CA SER A 312 1.10 7.42 -13.18
C SER A 312 0.56 6.26 -12.37
N ILE A 313 -0.66 6.43 -11.85
CA ILE A 313 -1.43 5.39 -11.16
C ILE A 313 -2.65 5.07 -12.02
N ALA A 314 -2.78 3.84 -12.50
CA ALA A 314 -3.82 3.41 -13.43
C ALA A 314 -3.97 4.34 -14.67
N GLY A 315 -2.85 4.83 -15.18
CA GLY A 315 -2.80 5.75 -16.34
C GLY A 315 -3.07 7.22 -16.02
N VAL A 316 -3.22 7.58 -14.74
CA VAL A 316 -3.47 8.94 -14.27
C VAL A 316 -2.19 9.52 -13.66
N ARG A 317 -1.71 10.65 -14.16
CA ARG A 317 -0.51 11.33 -13.63
C ARG A 317 -0.75 11.85 -12.22
N VAL A 318 0.26 11.71 -11.34
CA VAL A 318 0.24 12.23 -9.97
C VAL A 318 1.52 13.02 -9.65
N ALA A 319 1.39 14.02 -8.79
CA ALA A 319 2.49 14.93 -8.41
C ALA A 319 3.21 14.46 -7.13
N LEU A 320 3.57 13.19 -7.06
CA LEU A 320 4.35 12.63 -5.96
C LEU A 320 5.45 11.74 -6.54
N PRO A 321 6.72 11.99 -6.22
CA PRO A 321 7.80 11.13 -6.68
C PRO A 321 7.62 9.70 -6.17
N MET A 322 7.83 8.72 -7.05
CA MET A 322 7.77 7.29 -6.73
C MET A 322 9.02 6.59 -7.24
N ASN A 323 9.48 5.60 -6.53
CA ASN A 323 10.51 4.72 -7.07
C ASN A 323 9.95 4.00 -8.29
N ARG A 324 10.74 3.94 -9.35
CA ARG A 324 10.32 3.31 -10.58
C ARG A 324 10.34 1.80 -10.43
N THR A 325 9.16 1.21 -10.42
CA THR A 325 8.93 -0.23 -10.46
C THR A 325 8.00 -0.55 -11.62
N GLU A 326 8.21 -1.68 -12.26
CA GLU A 326 7.28 -2.22 -13.25
C GLU A 326 6.62 -3.46 -12.65
N SER A 327 5.28 -3.43 -12.58
CA SER A 327 4.49 -4.53 -12.02
C SER A 327 3.84 -5.33 -13.13
N TYR A 328 4.10 -6.61 -13.14
CA TYR A 328 3.49 -7.57 -14.06
C TYR A 328 2.42 -8.37 -13.31
N GLY A 329 1.24 -8.53 -13.93
CA GLY A 329 0.11 -9.28 -13.35
C GLY A 329 0.33 -10.80 -13.31
N THR A 330 1.54 -11.23 -12.98
CA THR A 330 1.96 -12.63 -12.87
C THR A 330 2.68 -12.84 -11.56
N GLY A 331 2.15 -13.68 -10.70
CA GLY A 331 2.76 -14.04 -9.42
C GLY A 331 2.61 -15.53 -9.13
N GLY A 332 3.05 -15.97 -7.96
CA GLY A 332 3.02 -17.39 -7.58
C GLY A 332 1.62 -18.02 -7.63
N GLY A 333 0.56 -17.25 -7.37
CA GLY A 333 -0.83 -17.71 -7.44
C GLY A 333 -1.45 -17.58 -8.82
N SER A 334 -0.75 -17.06 -9.84
CA SER A 334 -1.28 -16.92 -11.20
C SER A 334 -1.65 -18.24 -11.79
N LEU A 335 -2.88 -18.32 -12.32
CA LEU A 335 -3.42 -19.53 -12.91
C LEU A 335 -2.77 -19.79 -14.27
N ILE A 336 -2.45 -21.04 -14.50
CA ILE A 336 -1.90 -21.50 -15.77
C ILE A 336 -3.02 -22.13 -16.59
N GLY A 337 -3.11 -21.76 -17.86
CA GLY A 337 -4.06 -22.30 -18.82
C GLY A 337 -3.40 -22.55 -20.18
N VAL A 338 -4.08 -23.31 -21.01
CA VAL A 338 -3.69 -23.56 -22.40
C VAL A 338 -4.78 -23.00 -23.31
N ALA A 339 -4.39 -22.15 -24.24
CA ALA A 339 -5.31 -21.61 -25.24
C ALA A 339 -5.60 -22.66 -26.32
N ALA A 340 -6.62 -22.43 -27.16
CA ALA A 340 -7.02 -23.34 -28.20
C ALA A 340 -5.93 -23.62 -29.27
N ASP A 341 -4.98 -22.71 -29.40
CA ASP A 341 -3.81 -22.83 -30.28
C ASP A 341 -2.60 -23.55 -29.65
N GLY A 342 -2.76 -24.05 -28.39
CA GLY A 342 -1.69 -24.68 -27.64
C GLY A 342 -0.78 -23.69 -26.86
N THR A 343 -1.02 -22.40 -26.96
CA THR A 343 -0.24 -21.38 -26.21
C THR A 343 -0.49 -21.46 -24.72
N ILE A 344 0.59 -21.49 -23.92
CA ILE A 344 0.49 -21.44 -22.46
C ILE A 344 0.26 -19.98 -22.03
N ASN A 345 -0.80 -19.76 -21.26
CA ASN A 345 -1.12 -18.48 -20.66
C ASN A 345 -0.90 -18.55 -19.15
N VAL A 346 -0.24 -17.52 -18.58
CA VAL A 346 -0.02 -17.35 -17.15
C VAL A 346 -0.71 -16.08 -16.71
N GLY A 347 -1.70 -16.23 -15.81
CA GLY A 347 -2.50 -15.06 -15.37
C GLY A 347 -3.47 -14.56 -16.47
N PRO A 348 -4.04 -13.33 -16.31
CA PRO A 348 -3.97 -12.49 -15.11
C PRO A 348 -4.80 -13.00 -13.92
N GLY A 349 -5.58 -14.09 -14.12
CA GLY A 349 -6.34 -14.70 -13.03
C GLY A 349 -5.41 -15.31 -11.98
N SER A 350 -5.76 -15.15 -10.69
CA SER A 350 -5.01 -15.72 -9.57
C SER A 350 -5.90 -16.60 -8.70
N ALA A 351 -5.32 -17.68 -8.17
CA ALA A 351 -5.97 -18.54 -7.17
C ALA A 351 -6.11 -17.85 -5.79
N GLY A 352 -5.44 -16.72 -5.58
CA GLY A 352 -5.41 -16.01 -4.31
C GLY A 352 -4.79 -16.81 -3.17
N ALA A 353 -5.16 -16.47 -1.93
CA ALA A 353 -4.72 -17.21 -0.74
C ALA A 353 -5.64 -18.39 -0.40
N VAL A 354 -6.92 -18.30 -0.75
CA VAL A 354 -7.96 -19.31 -0.54
C VAL A 354 -8.85 -19.35 -1.79
N PRO A 355 -8.99 -20.50 -2.46
CA PRO A 355 -8.39 -21.79 -2.11
C PRO A 355 -6.87 -21.83 -2.30
N GLY A 356 -6.27 -20.92 -3.07
CA GLY A 356 -4.85 -20.85 -3.34
C GLY A 356 -4.37 -21.88 -4.37
N PRO A 357 -3.05 -21.94 -4.59
CA PRO A 357 -2.38 -23.00 -5.32
C PRO A 357 -2.81 -24.40 -4.88
N ALA A 358 -2.82 -25.38 -5.78
CA ALA A 358 -3.10 -26.78 -5.42
C ALA A 358 -2.13 -27.28 -4.33
N ALA A 359 -0.87 -26.90 -4.43
CA ALA A 359 0.16 -27.19 -3.45
C ALA A 359 -0.18 -26.73 -2.02
N PHE A 360 -1.05 -25.75 -1.83
CA PHE A 360 -1.44 -25.29 -0.47
C PHE A 360 -2.36 -26.26 0.24
N GLY A 361 -2.93 -27.26 -0.45
CA GLY A 361 -3.83 -28.25 0.17
C GLY A 361 -5.14 -27.67 0.72
N ARG A 362 -5.51 -26.44 0.32
CA ARG A 362 -6.70 -25.70 0.78
C ARG A 362 -7.88 -25.76 -0.19
N GLY A 363 -7.87 -26.73 -1.13
CA GLY A 363 -8.95 -26.95 -2.08
C GLY A 363 -8.72 -26.33 -3.47
N GLY A 364 -7.56 -25.72 -3.73
CA GLY A 364 -7.11 -25.35 -5.07
C GLY A 364 -6.98 -26.59 -5.95
N LYS A 365 -7.44 -26.49 -7.21
CA LYS A 365 -7.38 -27.60 -8.18
C LYS A 365 -6.67 -27.21 -9.47
N ARG A 366 -6.69 -25.93 -9.81
CA ARG A 366 -6.07 -25.41 -11.03
C ARG A 366 -4.58 -25.16 -10.80
N ALA A 367 -3.76 -25.51 -11.80
CA ALA A 367 -2.32 -25.24 -11.74
C ALA A 367 -2.02 -23.73 -11.64
N THR A 368 -1.05 -23.40 -10.82
CA THR A 368 -0.50 -22.05 -10.66
C THR A 368 1.01 -22.07 -10.86
N VAL A 369 1.65 -20.90 -10.90
CA VAL A 369 3.11 -20.79 -10.93
C VAL A 369 3.74 -21.51 -9.71
N THR A 370 3.19 -21.33 -8.50
CA THR A 370 3.65 -22.03 -7.30
C THR A 370 3.62 -23.55 -7.49
N ASP A 371 2.58 -24.11 -8.13
CA ASP A 371 2.50 -25.55 -8.37
C ASP A 371 3.61 -26.01 -9.31
N VAL A 372 3.89 -25.22 -10.36
CA VAL A 372 4.99 -25.50 -11.28
C VAL A 372 6.34 -25.43 -10.56
N ASP A 373 6.54 -24.41 -9.71
CA ASP A 373 7.79 -24.26 -8.93
C ASP A 373 8.03 -25.45 -7.99
N VAL A 374 6.96 -26.00 -7.41
CA VAL A 374 7.05 -27.23 -6.60
C VAL A 374 7.39 -28.44 -7.45
N VAL A 375 6.73 -28.62 -8.60
CA VAL A 375 7.01 -29.72 -9.52
C VAL A 375 8.42 -29.65 -10.11
N ALA A 376 8.89 -28.43 -10.41
CA ALA A 376 10.24 -28.18 -10.93
C ALA A 376 11.33 -28.28 -9.85
N GLY A 377 10.96 -28.43 -8.56
CA GLY A 377 11.90 -28.51 -7.46
C GLY A 377 12.52 -27.17 -7.03
N LEU A 378 11.98 -26.05 -7.53
CA LEU A 378 12.37 -24.71 -7.07
C LEU A 378 11.85 -24.43 -5.65
N LEU A 379 10.68 -24.97 -5.33
CA LEU A 379 10.12 -25.01 -3.99
C LEU A 379 10.07 -26.48 -3.53
N ALA A 380 10.67 -26.78 -2.39
CA ALA A 380 10.70 -28.15 -1.88
C ALA A 380 9.32 -28.60 -1.38
N ASP A 381 8.97 -29.86 -1.68
CA ASP A 381 7.80 -30.52 -1.06
C ASP A 381 7.94 -30.52 0.49
N GLY A 382 6.86 -30.28 1.17
CA GLY A 382 6.87 -30.16 2.64
C GLY A 382 7.36 -28.82 3.17
N THR A 383 7.77 -27.86 2.34
CA THR A 383 8.10 -26.49 2.78
C THR A 383 6.91 -25.87 3.48
N VAL A 384 7.13 -25.28 4.66
CA VAL A 384 6.10 -24.59 5.43
C VAL A 384 6.15 -23.10 5.15
N LEU A 385 5.10 -22.55 4.58
CA LEU A 385 4.92 -21.13 4.33
C LEU A 385 4.10 -20.50 5.46
N GLY A 386 4.64 -19.44 6.08
CA GLY A 386 3.96 -18.68 7.13
C GLY A 386 3.58 -19.51 8.37
N GLY A 387 4.24 -20.63 8.62
CA GLY A 387 3.94 -21.51 9.74
C GLY A 387 2.63 -22.32 9.63
N GLU A 388 1.82 -22.10 8.59
CA GLU A 388 0.47 -22.69 8.47
C GLU A 388 0.22 -23.46 7.18
N VAL A 389 0.95 -23.17 6.12
CA VAL A 389 0.76 -23.80 4.81
C VAL A 389 1.93 -24.73 4.52
N THR A 390 1.69 -26.01 4.58
CA THR A 390 2.69 -27.01 4.14
C THR A 390 2.46 -27.32 2.67
N LEU A 391 3.47 -27.11 1.84
CA LEU A 391 3.38 -27.40 0.41
C LEU A 391 3.26 -28.92 0.17
N SER A 392 2.30 -29.28 -0.68
CA SER A 392 2.06 -30.66 -1.11
C SER A 392 2.52 -30.85 -2.56
N GLY A 393 3.63 -31.55 -2.73
CA GLY A 393 4.13 -31.91 -4.07
C GLY A 393 3.16 -32.81 -4.83
N SER A 394 2.47 -33.70 -4.17
CA SER A 394 1.48 -34.58 -4.80
C SER A 394 0.29 -33.79 -5.38
N ALA A 395 -0.23 -32.80 -4.64
CA ALA A 395 -1.31 -31.94 -5.13
C ALA A 395 -0.86 -31.06 -6.31
N ALA A 396 0.36 -30.53 -6.23
CA ALA A 396 0.95 -29.76 -7.31
C ALA A 396 1.11 -30.59 -8.61
N HIS A 397 1.64 -31.82 -8.48
CA HIS A 397 1.81 -32.73 -9.62
C HIS A 397 0.47 -33.05 -10.32
N VAL A 398 -0.60 -33.28 -9.55
CA VAL A 398 -1.93 -33.52 -10.14
C VAL A 398 -2.40 -32.33 -10.96
N ALA A 399 -2.33 -31.12 -10.39
CA ALA A 399 -2.79 -29.93 -11.08
C ALA A 399 -1.96 -29.59 -12.32
N VAL A 400 -0.63 -29.74 -12.25
CA VAL A 400 0.27 -29.50 -13.39
C VAL A 400 0.09 -30.54 -14.48
N ALA A 401 -0.13 -31.82 -14.12
CA ALA A 401 -0.38 -32.91 -15.08
C ALA A 401 -1.67 -32.67 -15.90
N GLU A 402 -2.72 -32.08 -15.29
CA GLU A 402 -3.93 -31.68 -16.02
C GLU A 402 -3.64 -30.66 -17.12
N VAL A 403 -2.78 -29.68 -16.84
CA VAL A 403 -2.35 -28.69 -17.84
C VAL A 403 -1.46 -29.33 -18.91
N ALA A 404 -0.53 -30.19 -18.49
CA ALA A 404 0.36 -30.90 -19.42
C ALA A 404 -0.42 -31.79 -20.39
N ALA A 405 -1.48 -32.45 -19.94
CA ALA A 405 -2.36 -33.28 -20.79
C ALA A 405 -3.11 -32.47 -21.88
N LEU A 406 -3.24 -31.17 -21.74
CA LEU A 406 -3.83 -30.27 -22.74
C LEU A 406 -2.81 -29.89 -23.85
N LEU A 407 -1.53 -30.09 -23.58
CA LEU A 407 -0.45 -29.77 -24.52
C LEU A 407 -0.07 -30.95 -25.42
N GLY A 408 -0.51 -32.17 -25.10
CA GLY A 408 -0.29 -33.42 -25.86
C GLY A 408 0.81 -34.28 -25.25
#